data_867f6391c7ae24b8d570f48be5131a87
#
_entry.id   867f6391c7ae24b8d570f48be5131a87
#
_cell.length_a   1.000
_cell.length_b   1.000
_cell.length_c   1.000
_cell.angle_alpha   90.00
_cell.angle_beta   90.00
_cell.angle_gamma   90.00
#
_symmetry.space_group_name_H-M   'P 1'
#
loop_
_entity.id
_entity.type
_entity.pdbx_description
1 polymer ?
#
loop_
_entity_poly.entity_id
_entity_poly.type
_entity_poly.pdbx_seq_one_letter_code
_entity_poly.pdbx_strand_id
1 'polypeptide(L)'
;MWCIPPKQSAEFVCHMEDVLEVYHRPYDPKRPVVCMDETFKQLIGETRDPLPARPGSTSGGGGGGGGGGGGVERYDHVYTRNGVASLFMASEPLAGWRHVAATEHRCRSDWAHFIRGLLDGRYRDAERVVLVMDQLNTHTPASLYQAFPPAEARRLADRLEVHHTPKHGSWLNMAEIELGALGRQCLARRIAQHDTLCRHVAAWEEQRNTAHAKITWQFTTDQARVKLKSLYPSVNG
;
A
#
# COMPACT_ATOMS: atom_id res chain seq x y z
N MET A 1 1.70 -11.30 -11.31
CA MET A 1 2.15 -11.19 -12.74
C MET A 1 2.55 -9.74 -12.96
N TRP A 2 3.74 -9.46 -13.46
CA TRP A 2 4.17 -8.09 -13.75
C TRP A 2 3.42 -7.57 -14.98
N CYS A 3 2.78 -6.42 -14.87
CA CYS A 3 2.23 -5.72 -16.03
C CYS A 3 3.39 -4.99 -16.71
N ILE A 4 3.81 -5.47 -17.88
CA ILE A 4 4.90 -4.90 -18.67
C ILE A 4 4.28 -4.29 -19.92
N PRO A 5 4.64 -3.05 -20.30
CA PRO A 5 4.16 -2.46 -21.55
C PRO A 5 4.50 -3.36 -22.75
N PRO A 6 3.61 -3.48 -23.75
CA PRO A 6 3.86 -4.34 -24.91
C PRO A 6 4.87 -3.74 -25.91
N LYS A 7 5.24 -2.47 -25.74
CA LYS A 7 6.12 -1.72 -26.66
C LYS A 7 7.24 -1.04 -25.90
N GLN A 8 8.30 -0.68 -26.61
CA GLN A 8 9.39 0.16 -26.13
C GLN A 8 8.83 1.49 -25.60
N SER A 9 9.35 1.95 -24.46
CA SER A 9 8.94 3.20 -23.83
C SER A 9 10.11 3.81 -23.06
N ALA A 10 10.65 4.90 -23.59
CA ALA A 10 11.71 5.66 -22.93
C ALA A 10 11.24 6.21 -21.57
N GLU A 11 9.99 6.67 -21.49
CA GLU A 11 9.40 7.18 -20.24
C GLU A 11 9.31 6.07 -19.17
N PHE A 12 8.83 4.88 -19.56
CA PHE A 12 8.76 3.74 -18.65
C PHE A 12 10.14 3.38 -18.10
N VAL A 13 11.12 3.26 -18.98
CA VAL A 13 12.49 2.90 -18.61
C VAL A 13 13.12 3.95 -17.70
N CYS A 14 12.95 5.23 -18.01
CA CYS A 14 13.46 6.34 -17.21
C CYS A 14 12.93 6.28 -15.76
N HIS A 15 11.62 6.18 -15.59
CA HIS A 15 11.02 6.08 -14.25
C HIS A 15 11.36 4.77 -13.54
N MET A 16 11.45 3.66 -14.29
CA MET A 16 11.83 2.36 -13.73
C MET A 16 13.25 2.41 -13.15
N GLU A 17 14.23 2.87 -13.93
CA GLU A 17 15.63 2.94 -13.48
C GLU A 17 15.77 3.92 -12.30
N ASP A 18 15.10 5.08 -12.33
CA ASP A 18 15.08 6.05 -11.24
C ASP A 18 14.60 5.42 -9.91
N VAL A 19 13.48 4.69 -9.94
CA VAL A 19 12.96 4.00 -8.75
C VAL A 19 13.89 2.88 -8.30
N LEU A 20 14.45 2.09 -9.21
CA LEU A 20 15.39 1.02 -8.87
C LEU A 20 16.65 1.58 -8.21
N GLU A 21 17.18 2.71 -8.67
CA GLU A 21 18.33 3.37 -8.05
C GLU A 21 18.00 3.89 -6.65
N VAL A 22 16.81 4.46 -6.44
CA VAL A 22 16.34 4.87 -5.11
C VAL A 22 16.33 3.69 -4.15
N TYR A 23 15.86 2.52 -4.58
CA TYR A 23 15.76 1.33 -3.72
C TYR A 23 17.10 0.71 -3.33
N HIS A 24 18.17 1.02 -4.07
CA HIS A 24 19.53 0.57 -3.76
C HIS A 24 20.34 1.59 -2.95
N ARG A 25 19.76 2.74 -2.61
CA ARG A 25 20.38 3.69 -1.70
C ARG A 25 20.55 3.05 -0.31
N PRO A 26 21.68 3.27 0.38
CA PRO A 26 21.84 2.85 1.76
C PRO A 26 20.81 3.53 2.66
N TYR A 27 20.46 2.88 3.76
CA TYR A 27 19.54 3.47 4.74
C TYR A 27 20.12 4.75 5.34
N ASP A 28 19.35 5.84 5.26
CA ASP A 28 19.69 7.14 5.84
C ASP A 28 18.47 7.69 6.59
N PRO A 29 18.50 7.81 7.93
CA PRO A 29 17.39 8.34 8.71
C PRO A 29 17.12 9.83 8.45
N LYS A 30 18.07 10.57 7.87
CA LYS A 30 17.88 11.95 7.44
C LYS A 30 17.21 12.07 6.08
N ARG A 31 17.29 11.00 5.28
CA ARG A 31 16.67 10.91 3.96
C ARG A 31 15.99 9.54 3.77
N PRO A 32 15.01 9.20 4.63
CA PRO A 32 14.34 7.90 4.55
C PRO A 32 13.61 7.73 3.23
N VAL A 33 13.69 6.51 2.67
CA VAL A 33 12.91 6.11 1.49
C VAL A 33 11.56 5.59 1.96
N VAL A 34 10.51 6.25 1.53
CA VAL A 34 9.11 5.94 1.87
C VAL A 34 8.35 5.62 0.59
N CYS A 35 7.76 4.44 0.53
CA CYS A 35 6.86 4.05 -0.54
C CYS A 35 5.42 4.33 -0.12
N MET A 36 4.66 4.98 -0.99
CA MET A 36 3.27 5.33 -0.72
C MET A 36 2.37 4.81 -1.83
N ASP A 37 1.19 4.33 -1.42
CA ASP A 37 0.13 3.93 -2.33
C ASP A 37 -1.22 3.97 -1.61
N GLU A 38 -2.30 3.76 -2.33
CA GLU A 38 -3.62 3.69 -1.74
C GLU A 38 -4.43 2.50 -2.24
N THR A 39 -5.39 2.13 -1.41
CA THR A 39 -6.42 1.15 -1.73
C THR A 39 -7.77 1.59 -1.18
N PHE A 40 -8.80 0.80 -1.41
CA PHE A 40 -10.11 1.05 -0.83
C PHE A 40 -10.67 -0.21 -0.19
N LYS A 41 -11.56 -0.02 0.78
CA LYS A 41 -12.36 -1.08 1.39
C LYS A 41 -13.83 -0.75 1.28
N GLN A 42 -14.60 -1.63 0.65
CA GLN A 42 -16.05 -1.53 0.71
C GLN A 42 -16.53 -1.94 2.10
N LEU A 43 -17.29 -1.07 2.74
CA LEU A 43 -17.91 -1.35 4.03
C LEU A 43 -19.18 -2.16 3.79
N ILE A 44 -19.21 -3.37 4.36
CA ILE A 44 -20.29 -4.35 4.15
C ILE A 44 -20.82 -4.76 5.51
N GLY A 45 -22.13 -4.50 5.72
CA GLY A 45 -22.88 -4.95 6.89
C GLY A 45 -23.56 -6.28 6.65
N GLU A 46 -23.66 -7.10 7.68
CA GLU A 46 -24.42 -8.32 7.67
C GLU A 46 -25.92 -8.00 7.85
N THR A 47 -26.78 -8.68 7.09
CA THR A 47 -28.24 -8.60 7.25
C THR A 47 -28.75 -9.62 8.27
N ARG A 48 -27.95 -10.64 8.56
CA ARG A 48 -28.19 -11.68 9.58
C ARG A 48 -26.88 -12.02 10.25
N ASP A 49 -26.96 -12.50 11.50
CA ASP A 49 -25.78 -12.97 12.21
C ASP A 49 -25.11 -14.14 11.45
N PRO A 50 -23.79 -14.08 11.21
CA PRO A 50 -23.06 -15.18 10.59
C PRO A 50 -23.18 -16.45 11.45
N LEU A 51 -23.28 -17.60 10.79
CA LEU A 51 -23.22 -18.87 11.49
C LEU A 51 -21.76 -19.15 11.87
N PRO A 52 -21.47 -19.27 13.18
CA PRO A 52 -20.09 -19.49 13.63
C PRO A 52 -19.51 -20.81 13.12
N ALA A 53 -18.20 -20.84 12.94
CA ALA A 53 -17.48 -22.07 12.68
C ALA A 53 -17.73 -23.09 13.82
N ARG A 54 -18.00 -24.33 13.48
CA ARG A 54 -18.16 -25.41 14.47
C ARG A 54 -16.93 -26.31 14.43
N PRO A 55 -16.37 -26.70 15.58
CA PRO A 55 -15.38 -27.78 15.65
C PRO A 55 -15.91 -29.04 15.03
N GLY A 56 -15.10 -29.73 14.23
CA GLY A 56 -15.44 -31.05 13.72
C GLY A 56 -15.69 -31.98 14.90
N SER A 57 -16.89 -32.66 14.97
CA SER A 57 -17.16 -33.66 15.98
C SER A 57 -16.33 -34.89 15.65
N THR A 58 -15.34 -35.20 16.45
CA THR A 58 -14.73 -36.52 16.51
C THR A 58 -15.68 -37.43 17.28
N SER A 59 -16.73 -37.93 16.66
CA SER A 59 -17.49 -39.01 17.25
C SER A 59 -16.69 -40.29 17.10
N GLY A 60 -16.03 -40.69 18.18
CA GLY A 60 -15.54 -42.04 18.29
C GLY A 60 -16.72 -43.05 18.26
N GLY A 61 -16.65 -44.02 17.38
CA GLY A 61 -17.51 -45.21 17.42
C GLY A 61 -18.17 -45.56 16.10
N GLY A 62 -17.56 -46.48 15.33
CA GLY A 62 -18.23 -47.50 14.53
C GLY A 62 -18.88 -47.11 13.20
N GLY A 63 -18.21 -47.37 12.11
CA GLY A 63 -18.80 -47.87 10.86
C GLY A 63 -19.59 -46.91 10.00
N GLY A 64 -19.01 -46.45 8.89
CA GLY A 64 -19.76 -45.82 7.79
C GLY A 64 -19.19 -44.48 7.35
N GLY A 65 -18.61 -44.44 6.16
CA GLY A 65 -17.94 -43.28 5.58
C GLY A 65 -18.78 -41.97 5.54
N GLY A 66 -18.32 -40.98 6.21
CA GLY A 66 -18.84 -39.63 6.15
C GLY A 66 -17.84 -38.72 6.81
N GLY A 67 -17.02 -37.98 6.00
CA GLY A 67 -16.02 -37.07 6.46
C GLY A 67 -16.61 -35.99 7.36
N GLY A 68 -16.30 -36.03 8.64
CA GLY A 68 -16.61 -34.98 9.62
C GLY A 68 -15.77 -33.75 9.38
N GLY A 69 -16.09 -32.97 8.36
CA GLY A 69 -15.48 -31.64 8.13
C GLY A 69 -16.01 -30.65 9.15
N GLY A 70 -15.11 -29.99 9.87
CA GLY A 70 -15.42 -28.81 10.67
C GLY A 70 -16.16 -27.81 9.81
N GLY A 71 -17.27 -27.26 10.32
CA GLY A 71 -18.05 -26.25 9.61
C GLY A 71 -17.31 -24.93 9.57
N VAL A 72 -17.01 -24.42 8.37
CA VAL A 72 -16.45 -23.07 8.17
C VAL A 72 -17.51 -22.06 8.53
N GLU A 73 -17.11 -20.88 9.01
CA GLU A 73 -17.97 -19.73 9.21
C GLU A 73 -18.74 -19.44 7.92
N ARG A 74 -20.06 -19.31 8.00
CA ARG A 74 -20.94 -19.06 6.85
C ARG A 74 -21.60 -17.70 6.95
N TYR A 75 -21.44 -16.88 5.88
CA TYR A 75 -22.08 -15.59 5.72
C TYR A 75 -23.29 -15.68 4.80
N ASP A 76 -24.29 -14.84 5.04
CA ASP A 76 -25.45 -14.71 4.13
C ASP A 76 -24.96 -14.08 2.80
N HIS A 77 -25.62 -14.45 1.70
CA HIS A 77 -25.41 -13.81 0.41
C HIS A 77 -25.95 -12.39 0.37
N VAL A 78 -26.95 -12.08 1.21
CA VAL A 78 -27.52 -10.75 1.33
C VAL A 78 -26.68 -9.91 2.30
N TYR A 79 -26.30 -8.72 1.87
CA TYR A 79 -25.51 -7.78 2.65
C TYR A 79 -25.92 -6.34 2.38
N THR A 80 -25.65 -5.44 3.32
CA THR A 80 -25.82 -4.00 3.14
C THR A 80 -24.49 -3.35 2.76
N ARG A 81 -24.53 -2.39 1.84
CA ARG A 81 -23.38 -1.56 1.49
C ARG A 81 -23.43 -0.29 2.30
N ASN A 82 -22.45 -0.08 3.16
CA ASN A 82 -22.36 1.05 4.08
C ASN A 82 -21.34 2.11 3.62
N GLY A 83 -21.03 2.12 2.31
CA GLY A 83 -20.07 3.04 1.71
C GLY A 83 -18.71 2.41 1.42
N VAL A 84 -17.75 3.26 1.13
CA VAL A 84 -16.36 2.89 0.80
C VAL A 84 -15.44 3.75 1.66
N ALA A 85 -14.43 3.15 2.26
CA ALA A 85 -13.33 3.86 2.89
C ALA A 85 -12.09 3.77 2.01
N SER A 86 -11.35 4.86 1.91
CA SER A 86 -10.05 4.91 1.26
C SER A 86 -8.95 4.71 2.30
N LEU A 87 -7.87 4.03 1.93
CA LEU A 87 -6.76 3.71 2.80
C LEU A 87 -5.47 4.20 2.14
N PHE A 88 -4.85 5.21 2.74
CA PHE A 88 -3.50 5.66 2.36
C PHE A 88 -2.47 4.86 3.14
N MET A 89 -1.52 4.28 2.43
CA MET A 89 -0.42 3.50 3.01
C MET A 89 0.89 4.21 2.75
N ALA A 90 1.67 4.45 3.79
CA ALA A 90 3.09 4.79 3.70
C ALA A 90 3.90 3.67 4.35
N SER A 91 4.95 3.21 3.69
CA SER A 91 5.87 2.23 4.24
C SER A 91 7.33 2.67 4.05
N GLU A 92 8.13 2.50 5.08
CA GLU A 92 9.58 2.68 5.09
C GLU A 92 10.24 1.30 5.09
N PRO A 93 10.54 0.73 3.90
CA PRO A 93 10.86 -0.68 3.76
C PRO A 93 12.08 -1.13 4.59
N LEU A 94 13.15 -0.32 4.57
CA LEU A 94 14.40 -0.65 5.27
C LEU A 94 14.30 -0.49 6.79
N ALA A 95 13.43 0.38 7.29
CA ALA A 95 13.14 0.50 8.72
C ALA A 95 12.15 -0.55 9.21
N GLY A 96 11.40 -1.19 8.31
CA GLY A 96 10.32 -2.10 8.66
C GLY A 96 9.15 -1.39 9.33
N TRP A 97 8.86 -0.15 8.91
CA TRP A 97 7.77 0.67 9.43
C TRP A 97 6.72 0.95 8.37
N ARG A 98 5.47 1.08 8.79
CA ARG A 98 4.35 1.51 7.96
C ARG A 98 3.35 2.32 8.77
N HIS A 99 2.55 3.10 8.04
CA HIS A 99 1.41 3.82 8.56
C HIS A 99 0.25 3.75 7.56
N VAL A 100 -0.96 3.55 8.07
CA VAL A 100 -2.18 3.48 7.26
C VAL A 100 -3.23 4.42 7.83
N ALA A 101 -3.67 5.37 7.02
CA ALA A 101 -4.80 6.23 7.36
C ALA A 101 -6.04 5.83 6.56
N ALA A 102 -7.16 5.60 7.26
CA ALA A 102 -8.45 5.40 6.63
C ALA A 102 -9.19 6.74 6.54
N THR A 103 -9.69 7.08 5.33
CA THR A 103 -10.44 8.30 5.05
C THR A 103 -11.75 7.97 4.35
N GLU A 104 -12.73 8.87 4.45
CA GLU A 104 -14.00 8.70 3.72
C GLU A 104 -13.85 8.95 2.22
N HIS A 105 -12.89 9.80 1.85
CA HIS A 105 -12.65 10.18 0.48
C HIS A 105 -11.18 9.95 0.09
N ARG A 106 -10.92 10.01 -1.22
CA ARG A 106 -9.59 9.97 -1.82
C ARG A 106 -9.40 11.23 -2.66
N CYS A 107 -9.24 12.35 -1.98
CA CYS A 107 -9.04 13.62 -2.67
C CYS A 107 -7.64 14.18 -2.44
N ARG A 108 -7.30 15.24 -3.15
CA ARG A 108 -6.00 15.94 -3.03
C ARG A 108 -5.75 16.44 -1.62
N SER A 109 -6.81 16.89 -0.93
CA SER A 109 -6.72 17.35 0.44
C SER A 109 -6.38 16.22 1.39
N ASP A 110 -6.96 15.01 1.22
CA ASP A 110 -6.68 13.85 2.06
C ASP A 110 -5.20 13.45 1.93
N TRP A 111 -4.71 13.37 0.69
CA TRP A 111 -3.30 13.12 0.42
C TRP A 111 -2.39 14.19 1.08
N ALA A 112 -2.72 15.46 0.94
CA ALA A 112 -1.93 16.55 1.50
C ALA A 112 -1.86 16.48 3.03
N HIS A 113 -2.98 16.18 3.70
CA HIS A 113 -3.02 16.00 5.16
C HIS A 113 -2.25 14.75 5.60
N PHE A 114 -2.33 13.66 4.84
CA PHE A 114 -1.55 12.46 5.10
C PHE A 114 -0.04 12.75 5.02
N ILE A 115 0.42 13.42 3.97
CA ILE A 115 1.83 13.83 3.82
C ILE A 115 2.27 14.75 4.96
N ARG A 116 1.46 15.76 5.32
CA ARG A 116 1.77 16.63 6.47
C ARG A 116 1.91 15.82 7.76
N GLY A 117 1.00 14.89 8.02
CA GLY A 117 1.06 14.02 9.18
C GLY A 117 2.36 13.20 9.26
N LEU A 118 2.83 12.69 8.13
CA LEU A 118 4.12 11.97 8.05
C LEU A 118 5.31 12.90 8.32
N LEU A 119 5.34 14.07 7.65
CA LEU A 119 6.46 15.01 7.72
C LEU A 119 6.59 15.68 9.10
N ASP A 120 5.48 16.04 9.74
CA ASP A 120 5.47 16.71 11.03
C ASP A 120 5.49 15.72 12.21
N GLY A 121 5.13 14.46 11.94
CA GLY A 121 5.16 13.36 12.90
C GLY A 121 6.47 12.58 12.85
N ARG A 122 6.42 11.39 12.24
CA ARG A 122 7.55 10.45 12.21
C ARG A 122 8.82 11.04 11.59
N TYR A 123 8.69 11.83 10.54
CA TYR A 123 9.82 12.36 9.79
C TYR A 123 10.18 13.80 10.13
N ARG A 124 9.74 14.33 11.29
CA ARG A 124 10.01 15.72 11.68
C ARG A 124 11.49 16.09 11.68
N ASP A 125 12.34 15.13 12.04
CA ASP A 125 13.80 15.32 12.15
C ASP A 125 14.57 14.91 10.88
N ALA A 126 13.87 14.43 9.84
CA ALA A 126 14.45 14.16 8.55
C ALA A 126 14.70 15.45 7.77
N GLU A 127 15.76 15.50 6.99
CA GLU A 127 16.05 16.63 6.09
C GLU A 127 15.10 16.62 4.89
N ARG A 128 14.93 15.44 4.29
CA ARG A 128 13.98 15.17 3.21
C ARG A 128 13.44 13.75 3.32
N VAL A 129 12.21 13.56 2.90
CA VAL A 129 11.62 12.24 2.67
C VAL A 129 11.69 11.94 1.19
N VAL A 130 12.37 10.84 0.84
CA VAL A 130 12.42 10.30 -0.52
C VAL A 130 11.16 9.50 -0.73
N LEU A 131 10.20 10.06 -1.46
CA LEU A 131 8.85 9.51 -1.60
C LEU A 131 8.70 8.82 -2.95
N VAL A 132 8.51 7.49 -2.93
CA VAL A 132 8.17 6.70 -4.12
C VAL A 132 6.67 6.46 -4.15
N MET A 133 6.02 6.86 -5.23
CA MET A 133 4.57 6.72 -5.41
C MET A 133 4.19 6.60 -6.89
N ASP A 134 2.93 6.30 -7.18
CA ASP A 134 2.41 6.32 -8.55
C ASP A 134 2.22 7.73 -9.09
N GLN A 135 1.93 7.84 -10.40
CA GLN A 135 1.68 9.11 -11.08
C GLN A 135 0.22 9.57 -11.01
N LEU A 136 -0.49 9.29 -9.92
CA LEU A 136 -1.86 9.72 -9.79
C LEU A 136 -1.94 11.27 -9.69
N ASN A 137 -2.90 11.88 -10.40
CA ASN A 137 -3.07 13.34 -10.44
C ASN A 137 -3.32 14.00 -9.08
N THR A 138 -3.73 13.23 -8.08
CA THR A 138 -3.91 13.67 -6.69
C THR A 138 -2.62 13.69 -5.90
N HIS A 139 -1.59 12.98 -6.34
CA HIS A 139 -0.32 12.77 -5.64
C HIS A 139 0.77 13.70 -6.20
N THR A 140 0.56 14.98 -6.07
CA THR A 140 1.53 15.97 -6.56
C THR A 140 1.78 17.06 -5.50
N PRO A 141 2.98 17.66 -5.46
CA PRO A 141 3.24 18.82 -4.59
C PRO A 141 2.24 19.97 -4.77
N ALA A 142 1.62 20.10 -5.96
CA ALA A 142 0.56 21.07 -6.21
C ALA A 142 -0.68 20.85 -5.32
N SER A 143 -0.94 19.61 -4.90
CA SER A 143 -2.04 19.29 -3.98
C SER A 143 -1.86 19.92 -2.60
N LEU A 144 -0.61 20.14 -2.15
CA LEU A 144 -0.31 20.84 -0.91
C LEU A 144 -0.80 22.29 -0.95
N TYR A 145 -0.65 22.97 -2.09
CA TYR A 145 -1.12 24.35 -2.27
C TYR A 145 -2.64 24.49 -2.37
N GLN A 146 -3.34 23.38 -2.60
CA GLN A 146 -4.81 23.37 -2.55
C GLN A 146 -5.35 23.12 -1.14
N ALA A 147 -4.54 22.49 -0.27
CA ALA A 147 -4.93 22.13 1.09
C ALA A 147 -4.42 23.11 2.16
N PHE A 148 -3.31 23.81 1.88
CA PHE A 148 -2.62 24.64 2.87
C PHE A 148 -2.30 26.03 2.35
N PRO A 149 -2.10 27.02 3.25
CA PRO A 149 -1.55 28.33 2.88
C PRO A 149 -0.20 28.18 2.16
N PRO A 150 0.17 29.11 1.24
CA PRO A 150 1.35 28.97 0.40
C PRO A 150 2.67 28.74 1.15
N ALA A 151 2.88 29.39 2.28
CA ALA A 151 4.10 29.22 3.09
C ALA A 151 4.20 27.79 3.66
N GLU A 152 3.09 27.24 4.14
CA GLU A 152 3.02 25.89 4.67
C GLU A 152 3.17 24.85 3.56
N ALA A 153 2.47 25.05 2.44
CA ALA A 153 2.59 24.17 1.27
C ALA A 153 4.04 24.12 0.77
N ARG A 154 4.73 25.27 0.72
CA ARG A 154 6.14 25.36 0.33
C ARG A 154 7.05 24.61 1.30
N ARG A 155 6.88 24.84 2.61
CA ARG A 155 7.61 24.14 3.67
C ARG A 155 7.54 22.62 3.52
N LEU A 156 6.33 22.10 3.27
CA LEU A 156 6.12 20.67 3.07
C LEU A 156 6.74 20.17 1.76
N ALA A 157 6.54 20.89 0.67
CA ALA A 157 7.08 20.53 -0.64
C ALA A 157 8.62 20.47 -0.65
N ASP A 158 9.30 21.41 0.03
CA ASP A 158 10.76 21.45 0.11
C ASP A 158 11.36 20.26 0.86
N ARG A 159 10.55 19.57 1.67
CA ARG A 159 10.94 18.37 2.42
C ARG A 159 10.69 17.06 1.66
N LEU A 160 10.16 17.13 0.45
CA LEU A 160 9.91 15.96 -0.39
C LEU A 160 10.93 15.87 -1.53
N GLU A 161 11.40 14.66 -1.78
CA GLU A 161 12.07 14.24 -3.00
C GLU A 161 11.18 13.15 -3.62
N VAL A 162 10.50 13.49 -4.71
CA VAL A 162 9.45 12.62 -5.26
C VAL A 162 9.96 11.84 -6.46
N HIS A 163 9.79 10.54 -6.41
CA HIS A 163 10.07 9.60 -7.49
C HIS A 163 8.78 8.86 -7.87
N HIS A 164 8.47 8.85 -9.15
CA HIS A 164 7.26 8.22 -9.65
C HIS A 164 7.54 6.87 -10.28
N THR A 165 6.74 5.85 -9.91
CA THR A 165 6.74 4.60 -10.66
C THR A 165 6.23 4.85 -12.09
N PRO A 166 6.71 4.09 -13.08
CA PRO A 166 6.24 4.25 -14.44
C PRO A 166 4.76 3.87 -14.56
N LYS A 167 4.06 4.48 -15.50
CA LYS A 167 2.67 4.13 -15.82
C LYS A 167 2.59 2.63 -16.14
N HIS A 168 1.64 1.93 -15.52
CA HIS A 168 1.50 0.47 -15.55
C HIS A 168 2.67 -0.30 -14.90
N GLY A 169 3.47 0.36 -14.06
CA GLY A 169 4.59 -0.22 -13.31
C GLY A 169 4.34 -0.31 -11.81
N SER A 170 3.10 -0.50 -11.35
CA SER A 170 2.75 -0.56 -9.92
C SER A 170 3.55 -1.63 -9.16
N TRP A 171 3.94 -2.73 -9.84
CA TRP A 171 4.79 -3.77 -9.26
C TRP A 171 6.16 -3.26 -8.76
N LEU A 172 6.61 -2.08 -9.21
CA LEU A 172 7.79 -1.39 -8.70
C LEU A 172 7.53 -0.66 -7.37
N ASN A 173 6.28 -0.41 -7.00
CA ASN A 173 5.97 0.24 -5.74
C ASN A 173 5.97 -0.77 -4.59
N MET A 174 6.94 -0.68 -3.67
CA MET A 174 6.99 -1.58 -2.50
C MET A 174 5.78 -1.43 -1.57
N ALA A 175 5.06 -0.31 -1.60
CA ALA A 175 3.81 -0.16 -0.85
C ALA A 175 2.74 -1.19 -1.26
N GLU A 176 2.72 -1.64 -2.51
CA GLU A 176 1.84 -2.71 -3.01
C GLU A 176 2.03 -4.03 -2.24
N ILE A 177 3.26 -4.33 -1.80
CA ILE A 177 3.56 -5.52 -1.00
C ILE A 177 2.85 -5.43 0.36
N GLU A 178 2.93 -4.27 1.01
CA GLU A 178 2.28 -4.01 2.29
C GLU A 178 0.75 -3.92 2.14
N LEU A 179 0.24 -3.30 1.08
CA LEU A 179 -1.19 -3.31 0.76
C LEU A 179 -1.72 -4.73 0.53
N GLY A 180 -0.94 -5.57 -0.16
CA GLY A 180 -1.26 -6.99 -0.32
C GLY A 180 -1.28 -7.75 1.02
N ALA A 181 -0.38 -7.43 1.95
CA ALA A 181 -0.38 -8.00 3.29
C ALA A 181 -1.60 -7.51 4.11
N LEU A 182 -1.87 -6.21 4.09
CA LEU A 182 -3.05 -5.61 4.72
C LEU A 182 -4.34 -6.25 4.20
N GLY A 183 -4.45 -6.40 2.88
CA GLY A 183 -5.61 -7.02 2.22
C GLY A 183 -5.90 -8.42 2.74
N ARG A 184 -4.87 -9.25 2.83
CA ARG A 184 -5.00 -10.64 3.26
C ARG A 184 -5.19 -10.79 4.78
N GLN A 185 -4.45 -10.02 5.57
CA GLN A 185 -4.38 -10.20 7.02
C GLN A 185 -5.47 -9.43 7.78
N CYS A 186 -5.90 -8.29 7.27
CA CYS A 186 -6.82 -7.37 7.93
C CYS A 186 -8.15 -7.20 7.18
N LEU A 187 -8.10 -6.98 5.86
CA LEU A 187 -9.25 -6.57 5.08
C LEU A 187 -10.03 -7.73 4.43
N ALA A 188 -9.59 -8.98 4.56
CA ALA A 188 -10.23 -10.14 3.94
C ALA A 188 -11.64 -10.45 4.48
N ARG A 189 -12.03 -9.84 5.60
CA ARG A 189 -13.34 -10.00 6.25
C ARG A 189 -14.30 -8.88 5.86
N ARG A 190 -15.61 -9.08 6.11
CA ARG A 190 -16.63 -8.04 6.05
C ARG A 190 -16.44 -7.07 7.22
N ILE A 191 -16.47 -5.78 6.95
CA ILE A 191 -16.35 -4.71 7.94
C ILE A 191 -17.46 -3.73 7.64
N ALA A 192 -18.38 -3.54 8.59
CA ALA A 192 -19.58 -2.75 8.38
C ALA A 192 -19.39 -1.25 8.64
N GLN A 193 -18.46 -0.89 9.53
CA GLN A 193 -18.32 0.47 10.04
C GLN A 193 -16.91 0.99 9.90
N HIS A 194 -16.78 2.28 9.59
CA HIS A 194 -15.51 2.98 9.44
C HIS A 194 -14.65 2.88 10.71
N ASP A 195 -15.22 3.12 11.89
CA ASP A 195 -14.48 3.05 13.16
C ASP A 195 -13.91 1.65 13.44
N THR A 196 -14.67 0.61 13.06
CA THR A 196 -14.20 -0.77 13.18
C THR A 196 -13.04 -1.03 12.22
N LEU A 197 -13.10 -0.50 11.00
CA LEU A 197 -11.99 -0.55 10.04
C LEU A 197 -10.75 0.14 10.62
N CYS A 198 -10.87 1.36 11.14
CA CYS A 198 -9.76 2.11 11.74
C CYS A 198 -9.09 1.32 12.86
N ARG A 199 -9.88 0.71 13.77
CA ARG A 199 -9.33 -0.12 14.87
C ARG A 199 -8.58 -1.35 14.36
N HIS A 200 -9.11 -2.05 13.35
CA HIS A 200 -8.46 -3.22 12.78
C HIS A 200 -7.16 -2.85 12.07
N VAL A 201 -7.17 -1.77 11.31
CA VAL A 201 -5.99 -1.26 10.60
C VAL A 201 -4.92 -0.83 11.61
N ALA A 202 -5.27 -0.09 12.67
CA ALA A 202 -4.33 0.33 13.70
C ALA A 202 -3.68 -0.87 14.42
N ALA A 203 -4.46 -1.89 14.78
CA ALA A 203 -3.93 -3.10 15.42
C ALA A 203 -2.99 -3.88 14.47
N TRP A 204 -3.32 -3.98 13.18
CA TRP A 204 -2.46 -4.60 12.17
C TRP A 204 -1.16 -3.81 11.99
N GLU A 205 -1.24 -2.48 11.92
CA GLU A 205 -0.09 -1.59 11.80
C GLU A 205 0.86 -1.76 12.99
N GLU A 206 0.34 -1.72 14.22
CA GLU A 206 1.10 -1.91 15.44
C GLU A 206 1.82 -3.26 15.47
N GLN A 207 1.11 -4.35 15.17
CA GLN A 207 1.69 -5.69 15.12
C GLN A 207 2.86 -5.78 14.12
N ARG A 208 2.69 -5.23 12.92
CA ARG A 208 3.73 -5.30 11.90
C ARG A 208 4.90 -4.36 12.20
N ASN A 209 4.65 -3.20 12.79
CA ASN A 209 5.70 -2.28 13.20
C ASN A 209 6.53 -2.86 14.35
N THR A 210 5.89 -3.51 15.32
CA THR A 210 6.58 -4.23 16.41
C THR A 210 7.44 -5.38 15.88
N ALA A 211 6.99 -6.07 14.85
CA ALA A 211 7.76 -7.14 14.21
C ALA A 211 8.91 -6.62 13.32
N HIS A 212 9.03 -5.30 13.11
CA HIS A 212 10.01 -4.69 12.21
C HIS A 212 10.09 -5.39 10.85
N ALA A 213 8.94 -5.68 10.24
CA ALA A 213 8.84 -6.43 8.99
C ALA A 213 9.43 -5.63 7.83
N LYS A 214 10.74 -5.82 7.56
CA LYS A 214 11.50 -5.14 6.51
C LYS A 214 11.24 -5.74 5.14
N ILE A 215 11.41 -4.91 4.12
CA ILE A 215 11.44 -5.33 2.72
C ILE A 215 12.75 -4.85 2.12
N THR A 216 13.50 -5.76 1.50
CA THR A 216 14.72 -5.45 0.77
C THR A 216 14.50 -5.75 -0.71
N TRP A 217 14.61 -4.72 -1.54
CA TRP A 217 14.45 -4.86 -2.97
C TRP A 217 15.69 -5.51 -3.58
N GLN A 218 15.51 -6.55 -4.41
CA GLN A 218 16.62 -7.35 -4.95
C GLN A 218 16.88 -7.08 -6.42
N PHE A 219 15.87 -6.62 -7.18
CA PHE A 219 15.97 -6.45 -8.63
C PHE A 219 16.70 -5.15 -8.96
N THR A 220 17.85 -5.25 -9.64
CA THR A 220 18.73 -4.13 -9.94
C THR A 220 18.48 -3.53 -11.32
N THR A 221 18.97 -2.30 -11.54
CA THR A 221 18.96 -1.63 -12.85
C THR A 221 19.66 -2.46 -13.92
N ASP A 222 20.83 -3.07 -13.62
CA ASP A 222 21.53 -3.93 -14.57
C ASP A 222 20.72 -5.18 -14.94
N GLN A 223 20.06 -5.79 -13.96
CA GLN A 223 19.14 -6.90 -14.25
C GLN A 223 17.95 -6.47 -15.09
N ALA A 224 17.43 -5.24 -14.88
CA ALA A 224 16.35 -4.68 -15.67
C ALA A 224 16.77 -4.50 -17.13
N ARG A 225 17.96 -3.94 -17.38
CA ARG A 225 18.53 -3.78 -18.73
C ARG A 225 18.64 -5.10 -19.49
N VAL A 226 18.94 -6.18 -18.79
CA VAL A 226 19.01 -7.52 -19.40
C VAL A 226 17.64 -8.14 -19.58
N LYS A 227 16.84 -8.23 -18.48
CA LYS A 227 15.57 -8.98 -18.49
C LYS A 227 14.45 -8.25 -19.23
N LEU A 228 14.49 -6.92 -19.26
CA LEU A 228 13.48 -6.06 -19.87
C LEU A 228 14.01 -5.32 -21.10
N LYS A 229 15.03 -5.87 -21.76
CA LYS A 229 15.68 -5.28 -22.93
C LYS A 229 14.69 -4.82 -24.00
N SER A 230 13.57 -5.52 -24.17
CA SER A 230 12.54 -5.18 -25.15
C SER A 230 11.83 -3.85 -24.89
N LEU A 231 11.92 -3.31 -23.67
CA LEU A 231 11.31 -2.03 -23.30
C LEU A 231 12.22 -0.83 -23.62
N TYR A 232 13.52 -1.08 -23.74
CA TYR A 232 14.50 -0.05 -24.02
C TYR A 232 14.43 0.37 -25.49
N PRO A 233 14.33 1.68 -25.78
CA PRO A 233 14.35 2.17 -27.15
C PRO A 233 15.63 1.76 -27.88
N SER A 234 15.50 1.37 -29.13
CA SER A 234 16.66 1.16 -30.00
C SER A 234 17.27 2.53 -30.34
N VAL A 235 18.53 2.73 -30.00
CA VAL A 235 19.27 3.90 -30.45
C VAL A 235 19.64 3.62 -31.90
N ASN A 236 18.89 4.22 -32.85
CA ASN A 236 19.31 4.23 -34.23
C ASN A 236 20.49 5.21 -34.33
N GLY A 237 21.71 4.67 -34.52
CA GLY A 237 22.89 5.44 -34.86
C GLY A 237 22.82 5.98 -36.27
#